data_0baa24fdf7dafe1ec0629987381859b4
#
_entry.id   0baa24fdf7dafe1ec0629987381859b4
#
_cell.length_a   1.000
_cell.length_b   1.000
_cell.length_c   1.000
_cell.angle_alpha   90.00
_cell.angle_beta   90.00
_cell.angle_gamma   90.00
#
_symmetry.space_group_name_H-M   'P 1'
#
loop_
_entity.id
_entity.type
_entity.pdbx_description
1 polymer ?
#
loop_
_entity_poly.entity_id
_entity_poly.type
_entity_poly.pdbx_seq_one_letter_code
_entity_poly.pdbx_strand_id
1 'polypeptide(L)'
;NNFLAIVNYDDNCKMDSQLFKTWDLTLSAWVNSSQYIYKKDNLGRAIERLYQYWDAVNNVWVNSRLSLYTYASDGNGGTDFTATSKTWSSSTGTWINSSRYIENLNTAGNVTYFVYERFINGAWAKQSRNIYQYNAVNLLTFNEIDSWVNNAWAKFNKTNYNFSNNYVKQNSLGYYWDDVTQKWVVTFRDLTNYFPGSSLAQDYISQNYITGVNAWVNSMRT
;
A
#
# COMPACT_ATOMS: atom_id res chain seq x y z
N ASN A 1 6.74 22.54 17.12
CA ASN A 1 5.93 22.00 16.00
C ASN A 1 4.90 23.06 15.60
N ASN A 2 5.05 23.64 14.41
CA ASN A 2 4.17 24.69 13.86
C ASN A 2 3.04 24.06 13.03
N PHE A 3 2.42 22.99 13.55
CA PHE A 3 1.42 22.21 12.85
C PHE A 3 0.27 21.83 13.78
N LEU A 4 -0.96 22.01 13.29
CA LEU A 4 -2.22 21.65 13.96
C LEU A 4 -3.07 20.81 13.02
N ALA A 5 -3.58 19.67 13.49
CA ALA A 5 -4.58 18.87 12.80
C ALA A 5 -5.90 18.89 13.58
N ILE A 6 -6.98 19.17 12.89
CA ILE A 6 -8.34 19.15 13.41
C ILE A 6 -9.10 18.05 12.66
N VAL A 7 -9.65 17.08 13.39
CA VAL A 7 -10.40 15.96 12.82
C VAL A 7 -11.87 16.11 13.21
N ASN A 8 -12.75 16.09 12.24
CA ASN A 8 -14.18 16.07 12.44
C ASN A 8 -14.74 14.66 12.17
N TYR A 9 -15.70 14.27 12.95
CA TYR A 9 -16.39 12.97 12.86
C TYR A 9 -17.88 13.20 12.60
N ASP A 10 -18.50 12.28 11.87
CA ASP A 10 -19.95 12.23 11.70
C ASP A 10 -20.65 11.65 12.97
N ASP A 11 -21.98 11.62 12.96
CA ASP A 11 -22.79 11.12 14.08
C ASP A 11 -22.53 9.63 14.41
N ASN A 12 -21.90 8.89 13.50
CA ASN A 12 -21.51 7.48 13.69
C ASN A 12 -20.05 7.33 14.14
N CYS A 13 -19.39 8.40 14.61
CA CYS A 13 -17.97 8.44 14.98
C CYS A 13 -17.01 8.03 13.84
N LYS A 14 -17.40 8.23 12.58
CA LYS A 14 -16.53 8.03 11.42
C LYS A 14 -15.93 9.36 10.97
N MET A 15 -14.64 9.39 10.69
CA MET A 15 -13.95 10.61 10.23
C MET A 15 -14.60 11.17 8.96
N ASP A 16 -15.07 12.42 9.03
CA ASP A 16 -15.76 13.15 7.96
C ASP A 16 -14.83 14.13 7.24
N SER A 17 -13.98 14.81 8.00
CA SER A 17 -12.97 15.68 7.44
C SER A 17 -11.74 15.79 8.34
N GLN A 18 -10.64 16.20 7.75
CA GLN A 18 -9.40 16.51 8.46
C GLN A 18 -8.81 17.80 7.90
N LEU A 19 -8.70 18.82 8.76
CA LEU A 19 -8.14 20.11 8.45
C LEU A 19 -6.75 20.25 9.05
N PHE A 20 -5.79 20.66 8.24
CA PHE A 20 -4.43 20.96 8.66
C PHE A 20 -4.18 22.47 8.61
N LYS A 21 -3.53 22.97 9.65
CA LYS A 21 -3.12 24.38 9.76
C LYS A 21 -1.63 24.45 10.06
N THR A 22 -0.99 25.51 9.60
CA THR A 22 0.38 25.88 9.94
C THR A 22 0.38 27.20 10.72
N TRP A 23 1.33 27.36 11.64
CA TRP A 23 1.49 28.61 12.35
C TRP A 23 2.23 29.60 11.47
N ASP A 24 1.60 30.73 11.18
CA ASP A 24 2.23 31.85 10.47
C ASP A 24 2.87 32.79 11.49
N LEU A 25 4.19 32.91 11.44
CA LEU A 25 4.95 33.77 12.36
C LEU A 25 4.68 35.25 12.13
N THR A 26 4.39 35.66 10.91
CA THR A 26 4.12 37.04 10.55
C THR A 26 2.76 37.50 11.06
N LEU A 27 1.77 36.64 10.92
CA LEU A 27 0.39 36.90 11.37
C LEU A 27 0.18 36.53 12.83
N SER A 28 1.11 35.81 13.44
CA SER A 28 0.96 35.23 14.78
C SER A 28 -0.35 34.48 14.94
N ALA A 29 -0.71 33.67 13.93
CA ALA A 29 -1.99 32.97 13.84
C ALA A 29 -1.88 31.61 13.12
N TRP A 30 -2.84 30.71 13.39
CA TRP A 30 -3.02 29.48 12.66
C TRP A 30 -3.69 29.75 11.31
N VAL A 31 -3.00 29.51 10.21
CA VAL A 31 -3.52 29.63 8.85
C VAL A 31 -3.84 28.26 8.27
N ASN A 32 -4.85 28.17 7.41
CA ASN A 32 -5.18 26.93 6.71
C ASN A 32 -4.00 26.51 5.81
N SER A 33 -3.80 25.21 5.69
CA SER A 33 -2.76 24.61 4.85
C SER A 33 -3.36 23.63 3.86
N SER A 34 -4.01 22.60 4.36
CA SER A 34 -4.65 21.57 3.52
C SER A 34 -5.81 20.90 4.24
N GLN A 35 -6.66 20.20 3.49
CA GLN A 35 -7.74 19.40 4.07
C GLN A 35 -8.03 18.13 3.28
N TYR A 36 -8.58 17.14 4.00
CA TYR A 36 -9.26 15.99 3.43
C TYR A 36 -10.75 16.07 3.77
N ILE A 37 -11.58 15.73 2.79
CA ILE A 37 -13.05 15.60 2.95
C ILE A 37 -13.42 14.20 2.45
N TYR A 38 -14.24 13.48 3.21
CA TYR A 38 -14.64 12.11 2.92
C TYR A 38 -16.13 12.02 2.61
N LYS A 39 -16.49 11.21 1.60
CA LYS A 39 -17.86 10.70 1.44
C LYS A 39 -17.87 9.20 1.70
N LYS A 40 -18.95 8.71 2.25
CA LYS A 40 -19.11 7.32 2.70
C LYS A 40 -20.34 6.69 2.09
N ASP A 41 -20.34 5.37 2.01
CA ASP A 41 -21.53 4.57 1.71
C ASP A 41 -22.36 4.30 2.99
N ASN A 42 -23.48 3.59 2.83
CA ASN A 42 -24.39 3.23 3.92
C ASN A 42 -23.74 2.31 4.98
N LEU A 43 -22.60 1.68 4.68
CA LEU A 43 -21.82 0.86 5.61
C LEU A 43 -20.72 1.67 6.32
N GLY A 44 -20.63 2.97 6.04
CA GLY A 44 -19.62 3.87 6.60
C GLY A 44 -18.23 3.69 5.98
N ARG A 45 -18.12 2.99 4.84
CA ARG A 45 -16.87 2.87 4.10
C ARG A 45 -16.65 4.11 3.24
N ALA A 46 -15.41 4.60 3.15
CA ALA A 46 -15.10 5.73 2.29
C ALA A 46 -15.31 5.36 0.81
N ILE A 47 -16.12 6.15 0.08
CA ILE A 47 -16.30 6.04 -1.38
C ILE A 47 -15.64 7.18 -2.13
N GLU A 48 -15.32 8.28 -1.43
CA GLU A 48 -14.60 9.42 -1.99
C GLU A 48 -13.71 10.05 -0.93
N ARG A 49 -12.53 10.47 -1.31
CA ARG A 49 -11.64 11.32 -0.51
C ARG A 49 -11.10 12.44 -1.38
N LEU A 50 -11.52 13.69 -1.07
CA LEU A 50 -11.06 14.91 -1.70
C LEU A 50 -9.90 15.49 -0.88
N TYR A 51 -8.78 15.79 -1.52
CA TYR A 51 -7.69 16.56 -0.96
C TYR A 51 -7.63 17.93 -1.61
N GLN A 52 -7.56 18.98 -0.78
CA GLN A 52 -7.43 20.37 -1.18
C GLN A 52 -6.27 21.02 -0.44
N TYR A 53 -5.61 21.98 -1.06
CA TYR A 53 -4.69 22.88 -0.39
C TYR A 53 -5.27 24.28 -0.31
N TRP A 54 -4.80 25.06 0.64
CA TRP A 54 -5.22 26.46 0.82
C TRP A 54 -4.37 27.39 -0.03
N ASP A 55 -5.01 28.16 -0.89
CA ASP A 55 -4.39 29.29 -1.60
C ASP A 55 -4.53 30.55 -0.74
N ALA A 56 -3.46 30.92 -0.05
CA ALA A 56 -3.46 32.06 0.84
C ALA A 56 -3.56 33.42 0.11
N VAL A 57 -3.17 33.47 -1.16
CA VAL A 57 -3.24 34.70 -1.97
C VAL A 57 -4.69 34.99 -2.35
N ASN A 58 -5.40 33.98 -2.82
CA ASN A 58 -6.80 34.12 -3.27
C ASN A 58 -7.82 33.80 -2.16
N ASN A 59 -7.35 33.34 -1.00
CA ASN A 59 -8.17 32.99 0.18
C ASN A 59 -9.24 31.94 -0.14
N VAL A 60 -8.86 30.90 -0.87
CA VAL A 60 -9.75 29.81 -1.34
C VAL A 60 -9.12 28.42 -1.20
N TRP A 61 -9.98 27.41 -1.08
CA TRP A 61 -9.56 26.01 -1.20
C TRP A 61 -9.40 25.62 -2.67
N VAL A 62 -8.26 25.07 -3.01
CA VAL A 62 -7.95 24.61 -4.37
C VAL A 62 -7.91 23.09 -4.39
N ASN A 63 -8.64 22.50 -5.32
CA ASN A 63 -8.62 21.05 -5.56
C ASN A 63 -7.23 20.59 -5.98
N SER A 64 -6.80 19.42 -5.47
CA SER A 64 -5.50 18.83 -5.82
C SER A 64 -5.64 17.35 -6.21
N ARG A 65 -6.25 16.53 -5.35
CA ARG A 65 -6.42 15.10 -5.59
C ARG A 65 -7.82 14.64 -5.18
N LEU A 66 -8.39 13.77 -5.99
CA LEU A 66 -9.64 13.06 -5.71
C LEU A 66 -9.36 11.56 -5.77
N SER A 67 -9.68 10.83 -4.70
CA SER A 67 -9.66 9.36 -4.69
C SER A 67 -11.09 8.85 -4.63
N LEU A 68 -11.43 7.96 -5.56
CA LEU A 68 -12.73 7.28 -5.63
C LEU A 68 -12.53 5.80 -5.29
N TYR A 69 -13.39 5.26 -4.43
CA TYR A 69 -13.32 3.88 -3.95
C TYR A 69 -14.60 3.14 -4.31
N THR A 70 -14.44 1.92 -4.82
CA THR A 70 -15.56 1.01 -5.09
C THR A 70 -15.33 -0.32 -4.42
N TYR A 71 -16.40 -0.94 -3.96
CA TYR A 71 -16.40 -2.23 -3.28
C TYR A 71 -17.46 -3.11 -3.94
N ALA A 72 -17.09 -4.29 -4.39
CA ALA A 72 -18.00 -5.27 -4.97
C ALA A 72 -17.77 -6.64 -4.31
N SER A 73 -18.82 -7.46 -4.20
CA SER A 73 -18.63 -8.86 -3.79
C SER A 73 -17.98 -9.63 -4.94
N ASP A 74 -16.98 -10.48 -4.64
CA ASP A 74 -16.38 -11.40 -5.62
C ASP A 74 -17.24 -12.65 -5.89
N GLY A 75 -18.40 -12.76 -5.23
CA GLY A 75 -19.30 -13.91 -5.32
C GLY A 75 -18.90 -15.11 -4.46
N ASN A 76 -17.71 -15.10 -3.83
CA ASN A 76 -17.15 -16.18 -3.00
C ASN A 76 -17.00 -15.77 -1.52
N GLY A 77 -17.63 -14.66 -1.12
CA GLY A 77 -17.56 -14.11 0.22
C GLY A 77 -16.39 -13.14 0.45
N GLY A 78 -15.54 -12.93 -0.53
CA GLY A 78 -14.51 -11.91 -0.55
C GLY A 78 -15.01 -10.58 -1.14
N THR A 79 -14.11 -9.64 -1.34
CA THR A 79 -14.41 -8.29 -1.83
C THR A 79 -13.43 -7.89 -2.92
N ASP A 80 -13.95 -7.43 -4.05
CA ASP A 80 -13.20 -6.67 -5.04
C ASP A 80 -13.19 -5.20 -4.65
N PHE A 81 -12.03 -4.63 -4.51
CA PHE A 81 -11.82 -3.24 -4.17
C PHE A 81 -11.10 -2.52 -5.29
N THR A 82 -11.56 -1.33 -5.67
CA THR A 82 -10.84 -0.47 -6.61
C THR A 82 -10.70 0.92 -6.03
N ALA A 83 -9.49 1.47 -6.06
CA ALA A 83 -9.24 2.88 -5.75
C ALA A 83 -8.67 3.60 -6.98
N THR A 84 -9.40 4.60 -7.46
CA THR A 84 -9.00 5.45 -8.57
C THR A 84 -8.60 6.82 -8.07
N SER A 85 -7.38 7.25 -8.38
CA SER A 85 -6.87 8.58 -8.08
C SER A 85 -6.95 9.47 -9.31
N LYS A 86 -7.40 10.71 -9.09
CA LYS A 86 -7.45 11.78 -10.10
C LYS A 86 -6.68 12.99 -9.57
N THR A 87 -6.06 13.73 -10.48
CA THR A 87 -5.44 15.03 -10.20
C THR A 87 -6.28 16.15 -10.77
N TRP A 88 -6.30 17.30 -10.10
CA TRP A 88 -6.98 18.47 -10.59
C TRP A 88 -6.12 19.20 -11.63
N SER A 89 -6.73 19.53 -12.76
CA SER A 89 -6.12 20.40 -13.76
C SER A 89 -6.70 21.81 -13.60
N SER A 90 -5.90 22.75 -13.11
CA SER A 90 -6.31 24.14 -12.96
C SER A 90 -6.51 24.83 -14.32
N SER A 91 -5.82 24.38 -15.36
CA SER A 91 -5.94 24.95 -16.71
C SER A 91 -7.27 24.60 -17.39
N THR A 92 -7.84 23.43 -17.09
CA THR A 92 -9.12 22.99 -17.69
C THR A 92 -10.28 22.99 -16.71
N GLY A 93 -10.04 23.16 -15.42
CA GLY A 93 -11.07 23.07 -14.38
C GLY A 93 -11.69 21.67 -14.27
N THR A 94 -10.93 20.61 -14.55
CA THR A 94 -11.43 19.22 -14.58
C THR A 94 -10.53 18.24 -13.85
N TRP A 95 -11.13 17.11 -13.45
CA TRP A 95 -10.40 15.99 -12.87
C TRP A 95 -9.83 15.08 -13.97
N ILE A 96 -8.51 14.84 -13.93
CA ILE A 96 -7.82 13.96 -14.87
C ILE A 96 -7.44 12.67 -14.11
N ASN A 97 -7.75 11.50 -14.69
CA ASN A 97 -7.30 10.22 -14.14
C ASN A 97 -5.77 10.19 -14.04
N SER A 98 -5.25 9.61 -12.96
CA SER A 98 -3.81 9.54 -12.68
C SER A 98 -3.35 8.09 -12.51
N SER A 99 -3.90 7.41 -11.52
CA SER A 99 -3.58 6.02 -11.22
C SER A 99 -4.78 5.31 -10.61
N ARG A 100 -4.78 3.99 -10.69
CA ARG A 100 -5.70 3.16 -9.91
C ARG A 100 -5.01 1.89 -9.43
N TYR A 101 -5.53 1.31 -8.37
CA TYR A 101 -5.23 -0.04 -7.97
C TYR A 101 -6.50 -0.83 -7.76
N ILE A 102 -6.40 -2.11 -8.04
CA ILE A 102 -7.47 -3.10 -7.95
C ILE A 102 -6.97 -4.18 -7.00
N GLU A 103 -7.76 -4.50 -5.99
CA GLU A 103 -7.46 -5.52 -4.99
C GLU A 103 -8.58 -6.55 -4.94
N ASN A 104 -8.20 -7.83 -4.80
CA ASN A 104 -9.12 -8.87 -4.39
C ASN A 104 -8.80 -9.22 -2.94
N LEU A 105 -9.82 -9.18 -2.08
CA LEU A 105 -9.70 -9.54 -0.68
C LEU A 105 -10.42 -10.87 -0.43
N ASN A 106 -9.79 -11.77 0.33
CA ASN A 106 -10.46 -12.99 0.77
C ASN A 106 -11.53 -12.73 1.85
N THR A 107 -12.21 -13.76 2.29
CA THR A 107 -13.27 -13.70 3.32
C THR A 107 -12.79 -13.15 4.67
N ALA A 108 -11.48 -13.22 4.96
CA ALA A 108 -10.86 -12.64 6.15
C ALA A 108 -10.43 -11.17 5.97
N GLY A 109 -10.65 -10.58 4.78
CA GLY A 109 -10.25 -9.22 4.45
C GLY A 109 -8.78 -9.06 4.07
N ASN A 110 -8.05 -10.16 3.85
CA ASN A 110 -6.66 -10.09 3.40
C ASN A 110 -6.60 -9.95 1.88
N VAL A 111 -5.71 -9.06 1.39
CA VAL A 111 -5.46 -8.89 -0.05
C VAL A 111 -4.80 -10.15 -0.61
N THR A 112 -5.42 -10.77 -1.61
CA THR A 112 -4.88 -11.95 -2.31
C THR A 112 -4.28 -11.60 -3.66
N TYR A 113 -4.72 -10.50 -4.24
CA TYR A 113 -4.27 -10.00 -5.52
C TYR A 113 -4.33 -8.47 -5.53
N PHE A 114 -3.32 -7.84 -6.10
CA PHE A 114 -3.22 -6.39 -6.24
C PHE A 114 -2.69 -6.07 -7.63
N VAL A 115 -3.30 -5.10 -8.34
CA VAL A 115 -2.79 -4.54 -9.60
C VAL A 115 -2.70 -3.04 -9.48
N TYR A 116 -1.56 -2.48 -9.87
CA TYR A 116 -1.37 -1.05 -10.03
C TYR A 116 -1.36 -0.67 -11.50
N GLU A 117 -2.13 0.37 -11.85
CA GLU A 117 -2.22 0.93 -13.20
C GLU A 117 -2.03 2.45 -13.18
N ARG A 118 -1.46 2.98 -14.24
CA ARG A 118 -1.38 4.43 -14.49
C ARG A 118 -2.26 4.80 -15.66
N PHE A 119 -2.79 6.01 -15.62
CA PHE A 119 -3.52 6.56 -16.76
C PHE A 119 -2.53 7.28 -17.69
N ILE A 120 -2.33 6.74 -18.89
CA ILE A 120 -1.33 7.20 -19.87
C ILE A 120 -2.03 7.27 -21.22
N ASN A 121 -1.91 8.43 -21.90
CA ASN A 121 -2.47 8.63 -23.25
C ASN A 121 -3.96 8.27 -23.39
N GLY A 122 -4.76 8.59 -22.36
CA GLY A 122 -6.22 8.34 -22.40
C GLY A 122 -6.66 6.93 -22.02
N ALA A 123 -5.74 6.03 -21.64
CA ALA A 123 -6.03 4.65 -21.28
C ALA A 123 -5.35 4.21 -19.99
N TRP A 124 -5.90 3.18 -19.32
CA TRP A 124 -5.28 2.54 -18.18
C TRP A 124 -4.19 1.58 -18.64
N ALA A 125 -2.96 1.81 -18.20
CA ALA A 125 -1.79 0.99 -18.50
C ALA A 125 -1.32 0.26 -17.21
N LYS A 126 -1.32 -1.07 -17.26
CA LYS A 126 -0.80 -1.92 -16.19
C LYS A 126 0.66 -1.58 -15.92
N GLN A 127 1.09 -1.65 -14.65
CA GLN A 127 2.45 -1.39 -14.22
C GLN A 127 3.03 -2.56 -13.44
N SER A 128 2.35 -2.98 -12.39
CA SER A 128 2.76 -4.09 -11.54
C SER A 128 1.57 -4.84 -10.98
N ARG A 129 1.79 -6.07 -10.55
CA ARG A 129 0.86 -6.83 -9.73
C ARG A 129 1.59 -7.51 -8.59
N ASN A 130 0.86 -7.74 -7.49
CA ASN A 130 1.29 -8.56 -6.38
C ASN A 130 0.29 -9.71 -6.19
N ILE A 131 0.80 -10.89 -5.91
CA ILE A 131 0.03 -12.09 -5.61
C ILE A 131 0.40 -12.53 -4.20
N TYR A 132 -0.59 -12.73 -3.35
CA TYR A 132 -0.40 -13.12 -1.95
C TYR A 132 -1.11 -14.45 -1.66
N GLN A 133 -0.47 -15.29 -0.87
CA GLN A 133 -1.08 -16.52 -0.37
C GLN A 133 -0.99 -16.57 1.15
N TYR A 134 -2.02 -17.12 1.75
CA TYR A 134 -2.17 -17.21 3.19
C TYR A 134 -2.41 -18.67 3.59
N ASN A 135 -1.96 -19.06 4.77
CA ASN A 135 -2.32 -20.36 5.33
C ASN A 135 -3.75 -20.35 5.93
N ALA A 136 -4.17 -21.49 6.45
CA ALA A 136 -5.52 -21.67 7.01
C ALA A 136 -5.83 -20.76 8.23
N VAL A 137 -4.80 -20.16 8.85
CA VAL A 137 -4.93 -19.21 9.96
C VAL A 137 -4.64 -17.78 9.54
N ASN A 138 -4.72 -17.48 8.24
CA ASN A 138 -4.55 -16.15 7.64
C ASN A 138 -3.17 -15.51 7.82
N LEU A 139 -2.11 -16.30 7.98
CA LEU A 139 -0.74 -15.79 7.94
C LEU A 139 -0.22 -15.80 6.51
N LEU A 140 0.42 -14.70 6.08
CA LEU A 140 1.01 -14.57 4.76
C LEU A 140 2.17 -15.56 4.59
N THR A 141 2.04 -16.50 3.66
CA THR A 141 3.05 -17.53 3.38
C THR A 141 3.84 -17.27 2.11
N PHE A 142 3.29 -16.46 1.22
CA PHE A 142 3.91 -16.17 -0.08
C PHE A 142 3.50 -14.79 -0.59
N ASN A 143 4.44 -14.10 -1.22
CA ASN A 143 4.22 -12.88 -2.00
C ASN A 143 5.05 -12.96 -3.27
N GLU A 144 4.44 -12.69 -4.43
CA GLU A 144 5.12 -12.54 -5.72
C GLU A 144 4.77 -11.18 -6.31
N ILE A 145 5.77 -10.49 -6.85
CA ILE A 145 5.61 -9.21 -7.55
C ILE A 145 6.03 -9.41 -8.98
N ASP A 146 5.16 -8.99 -9.90
CA ASP A 146 5.43 -8.99 -11.33
C ASP A 146 5.35 -7.56 -11.89
N SER A 147 6.11 -7.31 -12.93
CA SER A 147 6.07 -6.07 -13.73
C SER A 147 5.33 -6.32 -15.04
N TRP A 148 4.65 -5.29 -15.57
CA TRP A 148 4.02 -5.37 -16.89
C TRP A 148 4.99 -4.92 -17.95
N VAL A 149 5.41 -5.84 -18.81
CA VAL A 149 6.42 -5.60 -19.86
C VAL A 149 5.93 -6.29 -21.16
N ASN A 150 6.00 -5.58 -22.28
CA ASN A 150 5.66 -6.12 -23.60
C ASN A 150 4.28 -6.82 -23.67
N ASN A 151 3.25 -6.22 -23.03
CA ASN A 151 1.88 -6.75 -22.96
C ASN A 151 1.75 -8.09 -22.22
N ALA A 152 2.70 -8.41 -21.36
CA ALA A 152 2.66 -9.62 -20.51
C ALA A 152 3.15 -9.31 -19.09
N TRP A 153 2.74 -10.16 -18.12
CA TRP A 153 3.32 -10.14 -16.79
C TRP A 153 4.67 -10.82 -16.79
N ALA A 154 5.72 -10.06 -16.49
CA ALA A 154 7.08 -10.56 -16.29
C ALA A 154 7.34 -10.71 -14.79
N LYS A 155 7.83 -11.87 -14.38
CA LYS A 155 8.22 -12.14 -13.00
C LYS A 155 9.33 -11.19 -12.58
N PHE A 156 9.26 -10.69 -11.34
CA PHE A 156 10.27 -9.77 -10.83
C PHE A 156 10.90 -10.30 -9.54
N ASN A 157 10.13 -10.41 -8.46
CA ASN A 157 10.60 -11.01 -7.22
C ASN A 157 9.51 -11.77 -6.47
N LYS A 158 9.92 -12.61 -5.52
CA LYS A 158 9.01 -13.26 -4.58
C LYS A 158 9.63 -13.46 -3.22
N THR A 159 8.80 -13.64 -2.21
CA THR A 159 9.22 -13.99 -0.85
C THR A 159 8.35 -15.12 -0.32
N ASN A 160 8.97 -16.13 0.25
CA ASN A 160 8.31 -17.20 1.00
C ASN A 160 8.50 -16.95 2.50
N TYR A 161 7.47 -17.16 3.30
CA TYR A 161 7.47 -17.01 4.76
C TYR A 161 7.15 -18.34 5.42
N ASN A 162 7.95 -18.73 6.41
CA ASN A 162 7.73 -19.93 7.20
C ASN A 162 7.39 -19.55 8.65
N PHE A 163 6.46 -20.30 9.24
CA PHE A 163 5.97 -20.10 10.59
C PHE A 163 6.16 -21.36 11.44
N SER A 164 6.35 -21.20 12.73
CA SER A 164 6.33 -22.29 13.70
C SER A 164 4.90 -22.80 13.92
N ASN A 165 4.77 -23.92 14.64
CA ASN A 165 3.48 -24.45 15.08
C ASN A 165 2.70 -23.48 15.98
N ASN A 166 3.35 -22.49 16.59
CA ASN A 166 2.75 -21.41 17.37
C ASN A 166 2.49 -20.13 16.57
N TYR A 167 2.49 -20.24 15.22
CA TYR A 167 2.23 -19.13 14.31
C TYR A 167 3.24 -17.97 14.36
N VAL A 168 4.41 -18.22 14.92
CA VAL A 168 5.48 -17.22 14.97
C VAL A 168 6.35 -17.32 13.71
N LYS A 169 6.59 -16.19 13.03
CA LYS A 169 7.43 -16.17 11.83
C LYS A 169 8.85 -16.58 12.17
N GLN A 170 9.34 -17.67 11.59
CA GLN A 170 10.69 -18.18 11.82
C GLN A 170 11.70 -17.70 10.78
N ASN A 171 11.29 -17.67 9.51
CA ASN A 171 12.17 -17.18 8.47
C ASN A 171 11.38 -16.67 7.25
N SER A 172 12.09 -15.91 6.41
CA SER A 172 11.65 -15.58 5.07
C SER A 172 12.80 -15.79 4.07
N LEU A 173 12.45 -16.19 2.84
CA LEU A 173 13.37 -16.34 1.73
C LEU A 173 12.90 -15.47 0.58
N GLY A 174 13.75 -14.56 0.14
CA GLY A 174 13.52 -13.71 -1.01
C GLY A 174 14.26 -14.19 -2.25
N TYR A 175 13.65 -13.98 -3.40
CA TYR A 175 14.15 -14.41 -4.70
C TYR A 175 13.93 -13.30 -5.72
N TYR A 176 14.82 -13.18 -6.71
CA TYR A 176 14.54 -12.48 -7.95
C TYR A 176 14.38 -13.47 -9.10
N TRP A 177 13.71 -13.05 -10.16
CA TRP A 177 13.60 -13.82 -11.39
C TRP A 177 14.78 -13.51 -12.31
N ASP A 178 15.49 -14.54 -12.75
CA ASP A 178 16.57 -14.42 -13.73
C ASP A 178 16.01 -14.74 -15.13
N ASP A 179 15.87 -13.72 -15.96
CA ASP A 179 15.33 -13.84 -17.32
C ASP A 179 16.21 -14.68 -18.25
N VAL A 180 17.50 -14.76 -18.00
CA VAL A 180 18.44 -15.53 -18.82
C VAL A 180 18.29 -17.02 -18.55
N THR A 181 18.28 -17.42 -17.28
CA THR A 181 18.17 -18.83 -16.90
C THR A 181 16.73 -19.31 -16.74
N GLN A 182 15.74 -18.39 -16.78
CA GLN A 182 14.31 -18.66 -16.54
C GLN A 182 14.07 -19.36 -15.19
N LYS A 183 14.79 -18.90 -14.14
CA LYS A 183 14.73 -19.49 -12.79
C LYS A 183 14.64 -18.41 -11.71
N TRP A 184 14.07 -18.80 -10.58
CA TRP A 184 14.12 -18.03 -9.35
C TRP A 184 15.49 -18.20 -8.69
N VAL A 185 16.20 -17.09 -8.44
CA VAL A 185 17.48 -17.04 -7.78
C VAL A 185 17.31 -16.43 -6.39
N VAL A 186 17.79 -17.13 -5.37
CA VAL A 186 17.70 -16.66 -3.99
C VAL A 186 18.60 -15.42 -3.79
N THR A 187 18.09 -14.43 -3.03
CA THR A 187 18.80 -13.17 -2.79
C THR A 187 19.05 -12.90 -1.33
N PHE A 188 18.05 -13.12 -0.50
CA PHE A 188 18.16 -12.86 0.94
C PHE A 188 17.38 -13.89 1.74
N ARG A 189 17.75 -13.99 3.01
CA ARG A 189 16.91 -14.64 4.03
C ARG A 189 16.95 -13.86 5.33
N ASP A 190 15.82 -13.90 6.03
CA ASP A 190 15.71 -13.45 7.40
C ASP A 190 15.46 -14.65 8.29
N LEU A 191 16.18 -14.72 9.38
CA LEU A 191 16.05 -15.75 10.41
C LEU A 191 15.70 -15.07 11.74
N THR A 192 14.69 -15.56 12.42
CA THR A 192 14.33 -15.10 13.77
C THR A 192 14.39 -16.28 14.71
N ASN A 193 15.28 -16.21 15.69
CA ASN A 193 15.34 -17.17 16.78
C ASN A 193 14.53 -16.64 17.95
N TYR A 194 13.82 -17.51 18.63
CA TYR A 194 12.97 -17.17 19.77
C TYR A 194 13.48 -17.83 21.03
N PHE A 195 13.23 -17.20 22.19
CA PHE A 195 13.44 -17.85 23.47
C PHE A 195 12.57 -19.11 23.56
N PRO A 196 13.10 -20.22 24.09
CA PRO A 196 12.35 -21.46 24.23
C PRO A 196 10.99 -21.28 24.90
N GLY A 197 9.90 -21.74 24.23
CA GLY A 197 8.53 -21.62 24.74
C GLY A 197 7.92 -20.22 24.69
N SER A 198 8.54 -19.25 24.02
CA SER A 198 8.13 -17.86 23.95
C SER A 198 7.93 -17.38 22.51
N SER A 199 7.14 -16.32 22.33
CA SER A 199 7.06 -15.53 21.10
C SER A 199 8.02 -14.31 21.10
N LEU A 200 8.82 -14.14 22.15
CA LEU A 200 9.82 -13.07 22.21
C LEU A 200 11.04 -13.45 21.39
N ALA A 201 11.41 -12.57 20.45
CA ALA A 201 12.61 -12.76 19.64
C ALA A 201 13.86 -12.65 20.52
N GLN A 202 14.74 -13.66 20.41
CA GLN A 202 16.06 -13.67 21.03
C GLN A 202 17.09 -13.01 20.10
N ASP A 203 16.96 -13.26 18.81
CA ASP A 203 17.95 -12.87 17.82
C ASP A 203 17.28 -12.76 16.45
N TYR A 204 17.67 -11.75 15.68
CA TYR A 204 17.25 -11.56 14.30
C TYR A 204 18.49 -11.42 13.42
N ILE A 205 18.55 -12.22 12.37
CA ILE A 205 19.65 -12.23 11.42
C ILE A 205 19.08 -12.03 10.02
N SER A 206 19.52 -10.98 9.32
CA SER A 206 19.27 -10.81 7.90
C SER A 206 20.55 -11.12 7.14
N GLN A 207 20.45 -11.92 6.08
CA GLN A 207 21.57 -12.37 5.29
C GLN A 207 21.29 -12.18 3.79
N ASN A 208 22.29 -11.74 3.06
CA ASN A 208 22.29 -11.71 1.60
C ASN A 208 23.00 -12.94 1.04
N TYR A 209 22.49 -13.49 -0.05
CA TYR A 209 23.13 -14.59 -0.76
C TYR A 209 24.11 -14.04 -1.80
N ILE A 210 25.37 -14.45 -1.71
CA ILE A 210 26.41 -14.05 -2.66
C ILE A 210 26.65 -15.20 -3.63
N THR A 211 26.14 -15.10 -4.84
CA THR A 211 26.22 -16.14 -5.88
C THR A 211 27.67 -16.48 -6.27
N GLY A 212 28.57 -15.51 -6.32
CA GLY A 212 29.95 -15.71 -6.69
C GLY A 212 30.77 -16.59 -5.72
N VAL A 213 30.38 -16.66 -4.46
CA VAL A 213 31.00 -17.51 -3.43
C VAL A 213 30.05 -18.57 -2.88
N ASN A 214 28.83 -18.63 -3.41
CA ASN A 214 27.77 -19.58 -3.03
C ASN A 214 27.53 -19.62 -1.50
N ALA A 215 27.48 -18.45 -0.86
CA ALA A 215 27.40 -18.33 0.59
C ALA A 215 26.42 -17.23 1.05
N TRP A 216 25.92 -17.39 2.29
CA TRP A 216 25.15 -16.40 3.00
C TRP A 216 26.07 -15.47 3.80
N VAL A 217 25.88 -14.16 3.63
CA VAL A 217 26.64 -13.13 4.36
C VAL A 217 25.67 -12.28 5.18
N ASN A 218 25.99 -12.10 6.46
CA ASN A 218 25.16 -11.27 7.34
C ASN A 218 25.15 -9.81 6.85
N SER A 219 23.95 -9.26 6.65
CA SER A 219 23.73 -7.85 6.38
C SER A 219 23.30 -7.09 7.64
N MET A 220 22.64 -7.79 8.58
CA MET A 220 22.20 -7.25 9.87
C MET A 220 22.09 -8.38 10.91
N ARG A 221 22.39 -8.05 12.16
CA ARG A 221 22.09 -8.86 13.34
C ARG A 221 21.70 -7.94 14.49
N THR A 222 20.57 -8.23 15.14
CA THR A 222 20.05 -7.51 16.31
C THR A 222 19.53 -8.49 17.35
#